data_e1c3f23feae07604bae1930c3fa954f4
#
_entry.id   e1c3f23feae07604bae1930c3fa954f4
#
_cell.length_a   1.000
_cell.length_b   1.000
_cell.length_c   1.000
_cell.angle_alpha   90.00
_cell.angle_beta   90.00
_cell.angle_gamma   90.00
#
_symmetry.space_group_name_H-M   'P 1'
#
loop_
_entity.id
_entity.type
_entity.pdbx_description
1 polymer ?
#
loop_
_entity_poly.entity_id
_entity_poly.type
_entity_poly.pdbx_seq_one_letter_code
_entity_poly.pdbx_strand_id
1 'polypeptide(L)'
;MATETRTFYPGEYDSGASSVRSVTNATNPVGKGSTNTTYATINLVTGYRATTTIYWPFDLSAIPSGAEIDSVSCKVKASVSSTNGVSSASVQLYSGSTSKGSSTSILSTSTSAKTLSVGTWTRSELQNCRLCLKAQRGTSSTSTTRSLLFYGADLTVTYTYKNEKFMLKLGGAWHDAASVFKKVNGIWVEQTDLASVIPDNVRYQNGGEYVSPYKTVTVTGSGEDSEGYFHSSVSIGGIQYKSATTLQVEPGTVVTIKTYQHAIYLNGVLVAAQTMFPTYEHTVTSDCSINLVNSGVESVTITTL
;
A
#
# COMPACT_ATOMS: atom_id res chain seq x y z
N MET A 1 -6.49 -11.54 -8.02
CA MET A 1 -5.10 -11.11 -7.77
C MET A 1 -4.37 -11.03 -9.09
N ALA A 2 -3.53 -10.05 -9.30
CA ALA A 2 -2.68 -9.92 -10.48
C ALA A 2 -1.22 -10.10 -10.07
N THR A 3 -0.45 -10.84 -10.88
CA THR A 3 1.01 -10.99 -10.68
C THR A 3 1.72 -10.18 -11.74
N GLU A 4 2.71 -9.41 -11.34
CA GLU A 4 3.49 -8.54 -12.21
C GLU A 4 4.98 -8.71 -11.92
N THR A 5 5.80 -8.60 -12.97
CA THR A 5 7.26 -8.57 -12.86
C THR A 5 7.77 -7.27 -13.45
N ARG A 6 8.52 -6.50 -12.66
CA ARG A 6 9.15 -5.25 -13.10
C ARG A 6 10.64 -5.23 -12.80
N THR A 7 11.38 -4.54 -13.67
CA THR A 7 12.79 -4.26 -13.49
C THR A 7 13.00 -2.79 -13.19
N PHE A 8 13.74 -2.52 -12.12
CA PHE A 8 14.08 -1.20 -11.64
C PHE A 8 15.59 -0.96 -11.76
N TYR A 9 15.96 0.29 -11.93
CA TYR A 9 17.33 0.72 -12.12
C TYR A 9 17.77 1.68 -11.02
N PRO A 10 19.09 1.82 -10.77
CA PRO A 10 19.59 2.75 -9.76
C PRO A 10 19.18 4.19 -10.06
N GLY A 11 18.78 4.91 -9.02
CA GLY A 11 18.64 6.37 -9.01
C GLY A 11 19.98 7.09 -8.81
N GLU A 12 19.94 8.34 -8.39
CA GLU A 12 21.14 9.09 -7.99
C GLU A 12 21.70 8.53 -6.69
N TYR A 13 23.03 8.57 -6.52
CA TYR A 13 23.63 8.06 -5.32
C TYR A 13 23.33 8.92 -4.09
N ASP A 14 23.18 8.28 -2.94
CA ASP A 14 22.93 8.93 -1.66
C ASP A 14 24.24 9.51 -1.10
N SER A 15 24.46 10.81 -1.33
CA SER A 15 25.67 11.50 -0.86
C SER A 15 25.74 11.59 0.66
N GLY A 16 24.60 11.67 1.36
CA GLY A 16 24.52 11.78 2.81
C GLY A 16 24.91 10.51 3.55
N ALA A 17 24.62 9.35 2.95
CA ALA A 17 24.97 8.04 3.52
C ALA A 17 26.30 7.48 2.99
N SER A 18 26.93 8.13 2.02
CA SER A 18 28.13 7.65 1.34
C SER A 18 29.41 8.19 1.95
N SER A 19 30.46 7.35 2.02
CA SER A 19 31.82 7.71 2.44
C SER A 19 32.77 7.51 1.28
N VAL A 20 32.99 8.54 0.50
CA VAL A 20 33.79 8.53 -0.73
C VAL A 20 34.74 9.70 -0.77
N ARG A 21 35.88 9.60 -1.51
CA ARG A 21 36.78 10.74 -1.75
C ARG A 21 36.16 11.68 -2.79
N SER A 22 35.67 11.14 -3.90
CA SER A 22 34.97 11.88 -4.94
C SER A 22 34.24 10.89 -5.87
N VAL A 23 33.19 11.37 -6.54
CA VAL A 23 32.50 10.64 -7.60
C VAL A 23 32.52 11.48 -8.86
N THR A 24 32.89 10.87 -9.99
CA THR A 24 32.80 11.51 -11.32
C THR A 24 31.89 10.69 -12.21
N ASN A 25 31.22 11.35 -13.16
CA ASN A 25 30.25 10.75 -14.05
C ASN A 25 29.11 10.01 -13.27
N ALA A 26 28.67 10.58 -12.17
CA ALA A 26 27.70 9.98 -11.26
C ALA A 26 26.36 9.64 -11.92
N THR A 27 25.99 10.34 -12.99
CA THR A 27 24.74 10.12 -13.73
C THR A 27 24.80 8.94 -14.69
N ASN A 28 25.99 8.42 -15.03
CA ASN A 28 26.12 7.34 -16.01
C ASN A 28 25.38 6.06 -15.67
N PRO A 29 25.33 5.57 -14.40
CA PRO A 29 24.58 4.38 -14.01
C PRO A 29 23.11 4.65 -13.70
N VAL A 30 22.67 5.92 -13.59
CA VAL A 30 21.30 6.29 -13.25
C VAL A 30 20.34 5.84 -14.35
N GLY A 31 19.31 5.09 -13.97
CA GLY A 31 18.35 4.52 -14.91
C GLY A 31 18.94 3.47 -15.85
N LYS A 32 20.11 2.88 -15.53
CA LYS A 32 20.81 1.93 -16.40
C LYS A 32 21.00 0.57 -15.73
N GLY A 33 20.79 -0.46 -16.54
CA GLY A 33 20.94 -1.85 -16.13
C GLY A 33 22.39 -2.37 -16.21
N SER A 34 22.56 -3.65 -15.90
CA SER A 34 23.84 -4.36 -15.89
C SER A 34 24.48 -4.54 -17.29
N THR A 35 23.78 -4.16 -18.35
CA THR A 35 24.31 -4.16 -19.73
C THR A 35 25.01 -2.85 -20.10
N ASN A 36 24.88 -1.78 -19.28
CA ASN A 36 25.46 -0.48 -19.55
C ASN A 36 26.98 -0.56 -19.80
N THR A 37 27.49 0.30 -20.67
CA THR A 37 28.94 0.38 -21.02
C THR A 37 29.62 1.60 -20.43
N THR A 38 28.85 2.61 -20.03
CA THR A 38 29.38 3.80 -19.34
C THR A 38 29.29 3.62 -17.82
N TYR A 39 30.14 4.28 -17.05
CA TYR A 39 30.25 4.08 -15.62
C TYR A 39 30.47 5.37 -14.84
N ALA A 40 30.08 5.34 -13.57
CA ALA A 40 30.56 6.28 -12.57
C ALA A 40 31.89 5.82 -12.02
N THR A 41 32.81 6.75 -11.81
CA THR A 41 34.09 6.50 -11.15
C THR A 41 34.02 7.00 -9.70
N ILE A 42 34.14 6.06 -8.77
CA ILE A 42 34.07 6.33 -7.32
C ILE A 42 35.49 6.21 -6.77
N ASN A 43 36.13 7.34 -6.46
CA ASN A 43 37.47 7.38 -5.93
C ASN A 43 37.46 6.96 -4.45
N LEU A 44 38.30 5.97 -4.13
CA LEU A 44 38.41 5.44 -2.78
C LEU A 44 39.03 6.45 -1.82
N VAL A 45 38.55 6.46 -0.59
CA VAL A 45 39.16 7.20 0.52
C VAL A 45 40.60 6.75 0.69
N THR A 46 41.51 7.70 0.92
CA THR A 46 42.94 7.41 1.11
C THR A 46 43.24 6.91 2.54
N GLY A 47 44.28 6.11 2.66
CA GLY A 47 44.74 5.56 3.92
C GLY A 47 44.70 4.02 3.96
N TYR A 48 45.61 3.44 4.74
CA TYR A 48 45.66 1.99 4.93
C TYR A 48 44.39 1.49 5.60
N ARG A 49 43.74 0.47 5.02
CA ARG A 49 42.47 -0.06 5.47
C ARG A 49 41.28 0.92 5.44
N ALA A 50 41.48 2.11 4.86
CA ALA A 50 40.36 3.04 4.70
C ALA A 50 39.24 2.38 3.84
N THR A 51 38.00 2.49 4.33
CA THR A 51 36.82 1.93 3.67
C THR A 51 36.07 3.03 2.95
N THR A 52 35.74 2.77 1.70
CA THR A 52 34.81 3.57 0.90
C THR A 52 33.50 2.83 0.81
N THR A 53 32.42 3.53 1.06
CA THR A 53 31.05 3.00 0.96
C THR A 53 30.20 3.98 0.16
N ILE A 54 29.44 3.49 -0.81
CA ILE A 54 28.51 4.31 -1.60
C ILE A 54 27.19 3.56 -1.79
N TYR A 55 26.07 4.29 -1.72
CA TYR A 55 24.72 3.77 -1.85
C TYR A 55 24.01 4.35 -3.06
N TRP A 56 23.34 3.48 -3.80
CA TRP A 56 22.50 3.79 -4.96
C TRP A 56 21.09 3.31 -4.69
N PRO A 57 20.11 4.20 -4.40
CA PRO A 57 18.74 3.81 -4.14
C PRO A 57 18.04 3.37 -5.43
N PHE A 58 16.98 2.58 -5.25
CA PHE A 58 16.02 2.26 -6.31
C PHE A 58 14.70 2.95 -6.03
N ASP A 59 14.07 3.52 -7.05
CA ASP A 59 12.69 3.98 -6.94
C ASP A 59 11.73 2.83 -7.22
N LEU A 60 11.08 2.35 -6.17
CA LEU A 60 10.14 1.24 -6.19
C LEU A 60 8.69 1.70 -5.94
N SER A 61 8.41 2.98 -6.12
CA SER A 61 7.08 3.58 -5.93
C SER A 61 6.01 2.96 -6.84
N ALA A 62 6.43 2.42 -8.00
CA ALA A 62 5.53 1.75 -8.93
C ALA A 62 4.99 0.38 -8.43
N ILE A 63 5.51 -0.18 -7.33
CA ILE A 63 4.97 -1.38 -6.71
C ILE A 63 3.83 -0.98 -5.77
N PRO A 64 2.60 -1.48 -5.93
CA PRO A 64 1.47 -1.14 -5.08
C PRO A 64 1.74 -1.36 -3.58
N SER A 65 1.17 -0.53 -2.71
CA SER A 65 1.40 -0.58 -1.26
C SER A 65 0.95 -1.90 -0.62
N GLY A 66 -0.11 -2.51 -1.12
CA GLY A 66 -0.63 -3.81 -0.66
C GLY A 66 -0.05 -5.02 -1.38
N ALA A 67 1.02 -4.86 -2.18
CA ALA A 67 1.60 -5.97 -2.92
C ALA A 67 2.35 -6.95 -2.00
N GLU A 68 2.15 -8.24 -2.24
CA GLU A 68 2.95 -9.33 -1.70
C GLU A 68 4.14 -9.59 -2.63
N ILE A 69 5.33 -9.68 -2.07
CA ILE A 69 6.56 -9.86 -2.86
C ILE A 69 6.83 -11.36 -3.02
N ASP A 70 6.73 -11.82 -4.26
CA ASP A 70 6.92 -13.23 -4.60
C ASP A 70 8.41 -13.55 -4.78
N SER A 71 9.15 -12.67 -5.48
CA SER A 71 10.58 -12.85 -5.68
C SER A 71 11.31 -11.54 -5.98
N VAL A 72 12.58 -11.51 -5.61
CA VAL A 72 13.52 -10.43 -5.95
C VAL A 72 14.75 -11.04 -6.55
N SER A 73 15.28 -10.45 -7.60
CA SER A 73 16.59 -10.79 -8.16
C SER A 73 17.37 -9.52 -8.51
N CYS A 74 18.68 -9.55 -8.42
CA CYS A 74 19.50 -8.40 -8.77
C CYS A 74 20.74 -8.82 -9.55
N LYS A 75 20.99 -8.15 -10.68
CA LYS A 75 22.25 -8.22 -11.43
C LYS A 75 22.95 -6.89 -11.37
N VAL A 76 24.24 -6.88 -11.14
CA VAL A 76 25.05 -5.66 -11.04
C VAL A 76 26.28 -5.78 -11.94
N LYS A 77 26.66 -4.67 -12.57
CA LYS A 77 27.91 -4.52 -13.29
C LYS A 77 28.76 -3.48 -12.59
N ALA A 78 29.81 -3.96 -11.92
CA ALA A 78 30.78 -3.14 -11.21
C ALA A 78 32.14 -3.85 -11.15
N SER A 79 33.21 -3.06 -11.06
CA SER A 79 34.58 -3.56 -10.99
C SER A 79 35.47 -2.59 -10.23
N VAL A 80 36.73 -2.91 -10.05
CA VAL A 80 37.76 -1.97 -9.58
C VAL A 80 38.64 -1.54 -10.74
N SER A 81 39.16 -0.31 -10.69
CA SER A 81 40.10 0.19 -11.69
C SER A 81 41.45 -0.56 -11.68
N SER A 82 41.79 -1.14 -10.53
CA SER A 82 42.97 -1.99 -10.33
C SER A 82 42.79 -2.80 -9.06
N THR A 83 43.20 -4.07 -9.07
CA THR A 83 43.26 -4.92 -7.88
C THR A 83 44.47 -4.64 -6.98
N ASN A 84 45.53 -4.03 -7.53
CA ASN A 84 46.68 -3.61 -6.75
C ASN A 84 46.34 -2.48 -5.80
N GLY A 85 46.53 -2.68 -4.50
CA GLY A 85 46.25 -1.69 -3.45
C GLY A 85 44.79 -1.58 -3.04
N VAL A 86 43.94 -2.52 -3.47
CA VAL A 86 42.58 -2.73 -2.96
C VAL A 86 42.56 -4.11 -2.30
N SER A 87 42.23 -4.16 -1.00
CA SER A 87 42.19 -5.43 -0.24
C SER A 87 40.86 -6.14 -0.35
N SER A 88 39.76 -5.39 -0.53
CA SER A 88 38.44 -5.95 -0.76
C SER A 88 37.59 -4.97 -1.57
N ALA A 89 36.70 -5.53 -2.37
CA ALA A 89 35.61 -4.78 -3.02
C ALA A 89 34.39 -5.70 -3.14
N SER A 90 33.25 -5.21 -2.74
CA SER A 90 32.02 -6.00 -2.70
C SER A 90 30.79 -5.13 -2.98
N VAL A 91 29.72 -5.80 -3.33
CA VAL A 91 28.39 -5.21 -3.56
C VAL A 91 27.34 -6.04 -2.83
N GLN A 92 26.31 -5.37 -2.30
CA GLN A 92 25.23 -6.01 -1.55
C GLN A 92 23.98 -5.11 -1.57
N LEU A 93 22.79 -5.72 -1.49
CA LEU A 93 21.55 -4.97 -1.28
C LEU A 93 21.31 -4.66 0.19
N TYR A 94 20.68 -3.53 0.44
CA TYR A 94 20.28 -3.06 1.77
C TYR A 94 18.83 -2.59 1.76
N SER A 95 18.13 -2.80 2.88
CA SER A 95 16.90 -2.12 3.24
C SER A 95 17.23 -1.10 4.32
N GLY A 96 17.29 0.19 3.96
CA GLY A 96 17.80 1.19 4.87
C GLY A 96 19.25 0.88 5.31
N SER A 97 19.47 0.64 6.60
CA SER A 97 20.77 0.25 7.16
C SER A 97 20.99 -1.25 7.27
N THR A 98 19.96 -2.06 7.01
CA THR A 98 20.00 -3.52 7.17
C THR A 98 20.43 -4.20 5.86
N SER A 99 21.47 -5.03 5.91
CA SER A 99 21.94 -5.81 4.76
C SER A 99 20.96 -6.93 4.41
N LYS A 100 20.77 -7.19 3.11
CA LYS A 100 19.90 -8.23 2.57
C LYS A 100 20.74 -9.19 1.72
N GLY A 101 20.59 -10.48 2.03
CA GLY A 101 21.43 -11.52 1.41
C GLY A 101 22.91 -11.42 1.79
N SER A 102 23.79 -12.07 1.04
CA SER A 102 25.24 -12.05 1.24
C SER A 102 25.95 -11.09 0.28
N SER A 103 27.09 -10.55 0.69
CA SER A 103 27.92 -9.69 -0.15
C SER A 103 28.56 -10.50 -1.30
N THR A 104 28.61 -9.88 -2.49
CA THR A 104 29.23 -10.46 -3.68
C THR A 104 30.53 -9.71 -3.98
N SER A 105 31.64 -10.43 -4.16
CA SER A 105 32.92 -9.81 -4.50
C SER A 105 32.92 -9.22 -5.91
N ILE A 106 33.38 -7.97 -6.00
CA ILE A 106 33.66 -7.25 -7.26
C ILE A 106 35.14 -6.84 -7.34
N LEU A 107 36.02 -7.50 -6.56
CA LEU A 107 37.48 -7.28 -6.59
C LEU A 107 38.05 -7.90 -7.88
N SER A 108 37.78 -7.27 -8.99
CA SER A 108 38.21 -7.68 -10.33
C SER A 108 38.22 -6.45 -11.24
N THR A 109 39.10 -6.43 -12.22
CA THR A 109 39.06 -5.48 -13.34
C THR A 109 38.12 -5.92 -14.45
N SER A 110 37.61 -7.15 -14.41
CA SER A 110 36.58 -7.65 -15.34
C SER A 110 35.25 -6.93 -15.13
N THR A 111 34.63 -6.57 -16.23
CA THR A 111 33.35 -5.81 -16.25
C THR A 111 32.14 -6.71 -16.49
N SER A 112 32.23 -8.01 -16.22
CA SER A 112 31.08 -8.93 -16.33
C SER A 112 30.05 -8.66 -15.24
N ALA A 113 28.76 -8.72 -15.62
CA ALA A 113 27.68 -8.60 -14.67
C ALA A 113 27.66 -9.79 -13.70
N LYS A 114 27.32 -9.54 -12.44
CA LYS A 114 27.22 -10.53 -11.37
C LYS A 114 25.80 -10.57 -10.81
N THR A 115 25.32 -11.77 -10.54
CA THR A 115 24.05 -11.97 -9.82
C THR A 115 24.31 -11.90 -8.33
N LEU A 116 23.49 -11.14 -7.60
CA LEU A 116 23.59 -10.99 -6.15
C LEU A 116 22.74 -12.04 -5.43
N SER A 117 23.17 -12.43 -4.25
CA SER A 117 22.30 -13.08 -3.26
C SER A 117 21.45 -12.01 -2.60
N VAL A 118 20.14 -12.10 -2.71
CA VAL A 118 19.23 -11.00 -2.33
C VAL A 118 18.40 -11.28 -1.07
N GLY A 119 18.30 -12.55 -0.62
CA GLY A 119 17.43 -12.93 0.51
C GLY A 119 15.93 -12.74 0.20
N THR A 120 15.12 -12.79 1.24
CA THR A 120 13.67 -12.52 1.17
C THR A 120 13.37 -11.06 1.46
N TRP A 121 12.30 -10.54 0.86
CA TRP A 121 11.91 -9.14 0.97
C TRP A 121 10.42 -9.01 1.24
N THR A 122 10.08 -8.07 2.11
CA THR A 122 8.71 -7.56 2.25
C THR A 122 8.54 -6.28 1.44
N ARG A 123 7.31 -5.87 1.18
CA ARG A 123 7.02 -4.60 0.48
C ARG A 123 7.60 -3.39 1.23
N SER A 124 7.50 -3.37 2.56
CA SER A 124 8.04 -2.28 3.39
C SER A 124 9.58 -2.20 3.35
N GLU A 125 10.26 -3.33 3.30
CA GLU A 125 11.72 -3.36 3.16
C GLU A 125 12.17 -2.86 1.79
N LEU A 126 11.43 -3.19 0.73
CA LEU A 126 11.74 -2.72 -0.63
C LEU A 126 11.65 -1.20 -0.77
N GLN A 127 10.77 -0.51 -0.02
CA GLN A 127 10.67 0.96 -0.08
C GLN A 127 11.99 1.67 0.21
N ASN A 128 12.87 1.04 0.98
CA ASN A 128 14.17 1.58 1.34
C ASN A 128 15.32 0.80 0.69
N CYS A 129 15.04 0.13 -0.45
CA CYS A 129 16.03 -0.68 -1.15
C CYS A 129 17.12 0.17 -1.77
N ARG A 130 18.35 -0.17 -1.50
CA ARG A 130 19.52 0.46 -2.08
C ARG A 130 20.65 -0.53 -2.30
N LEU A 131 21.43 -0.29 -3.35
CA LEU A 131 22.63 -1.04 -3.65
C LEU A 131 23.82 -0.38 -2.93
N CYS A 132 24.56 -1.15 -2.14
CA CYS A 132 25.79 -0.71 -1.48
C CYS A 132 26.99 -1.27 -2.22
N LEU A 133 27.88 -0.40 -2.70
CA LEU A 133 29.22 -0.79 -3.13
C LEU A 133 30.20 -0.39 -2.05
N LYS A 134 31.04 -1.31 -1.63
CA LYS A 134 32.04 -1.14 -0.59
C LYS A 134 33.41 -1.59 -1.04
N ALA A 135 34.44 -0.82 -0.78
CA ALA A 135 35.82 -1.23 -1.03
C ALA A 135 36.75 -0.77 0.09
N GLN A 136 37.82 -1.52 0.33
CA GLN A 136 38.83 -1.22 1.31
C GLN A 136 40.22 -1.11 0.64
N ARG A 137 40.94 -0.09 1.03
CA ARG A 137 42.34 0.10 0.60
C ARG A 137 43.24 -0.94 1.27
N GLY A 138 44.16 -1.52 0.49
CA GLY A 138 45.16 -2.47 0.95
C GLY A 138 46.54 -1.83 1.19
N THR A 139 46.71 -0.57 0.76
CA THR A 139 48.00 0.17 0.88
C THR A 139 47.81 1.56 1.47
N SER A 140 48.79 2.09 2.14
CA SER A 140 48.84 3.47 2.67
C SER A 140 49.22 4.51 1.62
N SER A 141 49.65 4.09 0.42
CA SER A 141 50.07 5.00 -0.64
C SER A 141 48.93 5.94 -1.06
N THR A 142 49.14 7.22 -0.89
CA THR A 142 48.19 8.28 -1.30
C THR A 142 48.44 8.73 -2.75
N SER A 143 49.63 8.40 -3.31
CA SER A 143 50.04 8.81 -4.66
C SER A 143 49.28 8.15 -5.79
N THR A 144 48.64 6.99 -5.53
CA THR A 144 47.92 6.24 -6.57
C THR A 144 46.43 6.22 -6.28
N THR A 145 45.65 6.84 -7.15
CA THR A 145 44.20 6.79 -7.08
C THR A 145 43.70 5.35 -7.35
N ARG A 146 42.76 4.88 -6.55
CA ARG A 146 42.04 3.62 -6.74
C ARG A 146 40.55 3.92 -6.76
N SER A 147 39.84 3.25 -7.63
CA SER A 147 38.43 3.56 -7.84
C SER A 147 37.59 2.29 -7.97
N LEU A 148 36.35 2.38 -7.51
CA LEU A 148 35.26 1.52 -7.97
C LEU A 148 34.71 2.09 -9.27
N LEU A 149 34.34 1.23 -10.19
CA LEU A 149 33.67 1.55 -11.45
C LEU A 149 32.28 0.91 -11.39
N PHE A 150 31.23 1.74 -11.40
CA PHE A 150 29.86 1.28 -11.35
C PHE A 150 29.13 1.60 -12.64
N TYR A 151 28.65 0.59 -13.33
CA TYR A 151 28.01 0.69 -14.65
C TYR A 151 26.48 0.74 -14.55
N GLY A 152 25.88 0.01 -13.62
CA GLY A 152 24.43 -0.09 -13.43
C GLY A 152 24.03 -1.41 -12.79
N ALA A 153 22.73 -1.53 -12.53
CA ALA A 153 22.14 -2.74 -11.95
C ALA A 153 20.69 -2.93 -12.41
N ASP A 154 20.27 -4.17 -12.52
CA ASP A 154 18.89 -4.60 -12.76
C ASP A 154 18.35 -5.18 -11.45
N LEU A 155 17.40 -4.53 -10.82
CA LEU A 155 16.62 -5.08 -9.70
C LEU A 155 15.27 -5.53 -10.25
N THR A 156 15.06 -6.83 -10.37
CA THR A 156 13.80 -7.40 -10.87
C THR A 156 12.98 -7.90 -9.69
N VAL A 157 11.74 -7.43 -9.59
CA VAL A 157 10.79 -7.79 -8.53
C VAL A 157 9.56 -8.38 -9.16
N THR A 158 9.18 -9.58 -8.71
CA THR A 158 7.88 -10.19 -9.00
C THR A 158 7.01 -10.05 -7.77
N TYR A 159 5.79 -9.58 -7.95
CA TYR A 159 4.86 -9.35 -6.86
C TYR A 159 3.42 -9.62 -7.28
N THR A 160 2.61 -10.02 -6.32
CA THR A 160 1.17 -10.24 -6.47
C THR A 160 0.42 -9.17 -5.69
N TYR A 161 -0.60 -8.60 -6.30
CA TYR A 161 -1.43 -7.58 -5.69
C TYR A 161 -2.90 -7.74 -6.06
N LYS A 162 -3.77 -7.18 -5.23
CA LYS A 162 -5.18 -7.06 -5.60
C LYS A 162 -5.29 -5.95 -6.65
N ASN A 163 -5.67 -6.35 -7.85
CA ASN A 163 -5.99 -5.39 -8.90
C ASN A 163 -7.43 -4.89 -8.68
N GLU A 164 -7.61 -4.02 -7.70
CA GLU A 164 -8.89 -3.35 -7.45
C GLU A 164 -9.05 -2.25 -8.50
N LYS A 165 -9.98 -2.45 -9.41
CA LYS A 165 -10.33 -1.45 -10.39
C LYS A 165 -11.54 -0.66 -9.93
N PHE A 166 -11.44 0.66 -9.97
CA PHE A 166 -12.60 1.52 -9.87
C PHE A 166 -13.35 1.54 -11.18
N MET A 167 -14.64 1.23 -11.10
CA MET A 167 -15.53 1.31 -12.25
C MET A 167 -16.55 2.41 -12.01
N LEU A 168 -16.64 3.37 -12.91
CA LEU A 168 -17.65 4.41 -12.92
C LEU A 168 -18.74 4.05 -13.92
N LYS A 169 -20.01 4.12 -13.51
CA LYS A 169 -21.13 3.94 -14.43
C LYS A 169 -21.49 5.28 -15.06
N LEU A 170 -21.13 5.47 -16.33
CA LEU A 170 -21.44 6.66 -17.10
C LEU A 170 -22.30 6.27 -18.30
N GLY A 171 -23.44 6.97 -18.50
CA GLY A 171 -24.33 6.69 -19.64
C GLY A 171 -24.88 5.27 -19.68
N GLY A 172 -24.98 4.57 -18.52
CA GLY A 172 -25.45 3.19 -18.42
C GLY A 172 -24.36 2.12 -18.62
N ALA A 173 -23.14 2.48 -19.04
CA ALA A 173 -22.00 1.57 -19.19
C ALA A 173 -20.98 1.74 -18.06
N TRP A 174 -20.25 0.68 -17.71
CA TRP A 174 -19.18 0.69 -16.73
C TRP A 174 -17.85 1.05 -17.41
N HIS A 175 -17.11 1.99 -16.85
CA HIS A 175 -15.81 2.46 -17.34
C HIS A 175 -14.77 2.36 -16.24
N ASP A 176 -13.56 1.92 -16.60
CA ASP A 176 -12.40 1.92 -15.69
C ASP A 176 -12.05 3.38 -15.31
N ALA A 177 -11.96 3.69 -14.02
CA ALA A 177 -11.41 4.95 -13.55
C ALA A 177 -9.88 4.86 -13.51
N ALA A 178 -9.19 5.78 -14.15
CA ALA A 178 -7.73 5.83 -14.15
C ALA A 178 -7.15 6.18 -12.77
N SER A 179 -7.84 7.05 -12.01
CA SER A 179 -7.47 7.48 -10.66
C SER A 179 -8.71 7.95 -9.90
N VAL A 180 -8.66 7.81 -8.59
CA VAL A 180 -9.70 8.32 -7.67
C VAL A 180 -9.07 9.28 -6.68
N PHE A 181 -9.68 10.45 -6.52
CA PHE A 181 -9.21 11.49 -5.62
C PHE A 181 -10.27 11.80 -4.56
N LYS A 182 -9.84 11.93 -3.32
CA LYS A 182 -10.66 12.44 -2.21
C LYS A 182 -10.19 13.83 -1.81
N LYS A 183 -11.13 14.74 -1.54
CA LYS A 183 -10.80 16.07 -1.02
C LYS A 183 -10.61 16.00 0.49
N VAL A 184 -9.36 16.17 0.95
CA VAL A 184 -8.98 16.19 2.36
C VAL A 184 -8.48 17.60 2.70
N ASN A 185 -9.11 18.26 3.64
CA ASN A 185 -8.75 19.63 4.05
C ASN A 185 -8.60 20.63 2.88
N GLY A 186 -9.48 20.49 1.87
CA GLY A 186 -9.49 21.37 0.69
C GLY A 186 -8.55 20.97 -0.44
N ILE A 187 -7.68 19.98 -0.26
CA ILE A 187 -6.70 19.48 -1.25
C ILE A 187 -7.18 18.13 -1.80
N TRP A 188 -7.08 17.95 -3.14
CA TRP A 188 -7.35 16.65 -3.78
C TRP A 188 -6.18 15.70 -3.57
N VAL A 189 -6.42 14.57 -2.91
CA VAL A 189 -5.43 13.53 -2.63
C VAL A 189 -5.84 12.26 -3.36
N GLU A 190 -4.92 11.72 -4.17
CA GLU A 190 -5.14 10.45 -4.84
C GLU A 190 -5.27 9.32 -3.82
N GLN A 191 -6.27 8.47 -4.01
CA GLN A 191 -6.56 7.36 -3.11
C GLN A 191 -6.04 6.06 -3.69
N THR A 192 -5.13 5.43 -2.97
CA THR A 192 -4.59 4.10 -3.28
C THR A 192 -5.34 2.99 -2.55
N ASP A 193 -6.03 3.32 -1.46
CA ASP A 193 -6.96 2.42 -0.76
C ASP A 193 -8.40 2.80 -1.12
N LEU A 194 -8.95 2.03 -2.03
CA LEU A 194 -10.23 2.29 -2.64
C LEU A 194 -11.42 1.95 -1.74
N ALA A 195 -11.21 1.14 -0.69
CA ALA A 195 -12.24 0.79 0.27
C ALA A 195 -12.71 1.99 1.13
N SER A 196 -11.90 3.06 1.19
CA SER A 196 -12.19 4.24 2.02
C SER A 196 -12.91 5.38 1.29
N VAL A 197 -13.19 5.26 -0.02
CA VAL A 197 -13.67 6.39 -0.84
C VAL A 197 -14.70 5.96 -1.88
N ILE A 198 -15.84 5.44 -1.47
CA ILE A 198 -16.83 4.98 -2.45
C ILE A 198 -18.12 5.78 -2.32
N PRO A 199 -18.48 6.61 -3.34
CA PRO A 199 -19.82 7.23 -3.43
C PRO A 199 -20.93 6.19 -3.60
N ASP A 200 -22.16 6.53 -3.26
CA ASP A 200 -23.34 5.66 -3.25
C ASP A 200 -23.63 4.88 -4.55
N ASN A 201 -23.13 5.36 -5.66
CA ASN A 201 -23.35 4.78 -7.00
C ASN A 201 -22.12 4.03 -7.55
N VAL A 202 -21.07 3.85 -6.75
CA VAL A 202 -19.84 3.16 -7.17
C VAL A 202 -19.81 1.76 -6.56
N ARG A 203 -19.37 0.78 -7.35
CA ARG A 203 -19.13 -0.59 -6.92
C ARG A 203 -17.67 -0.92 -7.17
N TYR A 204 -17.04 -1.67 -6.27
CA TYR A 204 -15.69 -2.18 -6.47
C TYR A 204 -15.72 -3.68 -6.78
N GLN A 205 -14.69 -4.16 -7.45
CA GLN A 205 -14.55 -5.57 -7.77
C GLN A 205 -13.75 -6.28 -6.67
N ASN A 206 -14.37 -7.26 -6.02
CA ASN A 206 -13.72 -8.12 -5.04
C ASN A 206 -13.81 -9.57 -5.52
N GLY A 207 -12.67 -10.15 -5.89
CA GLY A 207 -12.64 -11.55 -6.35
C GLY A 207 -13.40 -11.85 -7.65
N GLY A 208 -13.68 -10.84 -8.48
CA GLY A 208 -14.44 -10.97 -9.72
C GLY A 208 -15.91 -10.54 -9.62
N GLU A 209 -16.41 -10.30 -8.42
CA GLU A 209 -17.77 -9.80 -8.21
C GLU A 209 -17.77 -8.31 -7.85
N TYR A 210 -18.77 -7.58 -8.34
CA TYR A 210 -18.98 -6.18 -7.99
C TYR A 210 -19.83 -6.12 -6.72
N VAL A 211 -19.22 -5.66 -5.61
CA VAL A 211 -19.90 -5.51 -4.32
C VAL A 211 -20.05 -4.04 -3.95
N SER A 212 -21.20 -3.70 -3.38
CA SER A 212 -21.39 -2.41 -2.74
C SER A 212 -20.64 -2.40 -1.40
N PRO A 213 -19.85 -1.38 -1.08
CA PRO A 213 -19.24 -1.23 0.23
C PRO A 213 -20.28 -0.86 1.29
N TYR A 214 -21.39 -0.26 0.85
CA TYR A 214 -22.46 0.15 1.73
C TYR A 214 -23.24 -1.07 2.22
N LYS A 215 -23.73 -0.95 3.44
CA LYS A 215 -24.63 -1.92 4.05
C LYS A 215 -26.05 -1.40 3.97
N THR A 216 -26.98 -2.29 3.71
CA THR A 216 -28.39 -1.96 3.65
C THR A 216 -28.98 -2.03 5.05
N VAL A 217 -29.55 -0.94 5.53
CA VAL A 217 -30.37 -0.90 6.74
C VAL A 217 -31.82 -0.72 6.33
N THR A 218 -32.63 -1.70 6.61
CA THR A 218 -34.07 -1.63 6.38
C THR A 218 -34.79 -1.50 7.72
N VAL A 219 -35.49 -0.40 7.90
CA VAL A 219 -36.33 -0.16 9.07
C VAL A 219 -37.77 -0.26 8.65
N THR A 220 -38.53 -1.06 9.37
CA THR A 220 -39.98 -1.19 9.14
C THR A 220 -40.72 -1.05 10.47
N GLY A 221 -41.96 -0.68 10.37
CA GLY A 221 -42.81 -0.31 11.49
C GLY A 221 -43.11 1.19 11.49
N SER A 222 -44.35 1.52 11.67
CA SER A 222 -44.82 2.89 11.89
C SER A 222 -44.72 3.18 13.38
N GLY A 223 -44.15 4.33 13.73
CA GLY A 223 -44.15 4.83 15.09
C GLY A 223 -45.40 5.66 15.42
N GLU A 224 -46.37 5.71 14.53
CA GLU A 224 -47.63 6.44 14.75
C GLU A 224 -48.58 5.57 15.57
N ASP A 225 -49.22 6.21 16.56
CA ASP A 225 -50.38 5.62 17.25
C ASP A 225 -51.67 5.82 16.46
N SER A 226 -52.75 5.30 17.01
CA SER A 226 -54.10 5.42 16.40
C SER A 226 -54.64 6.85 16.26
N GLU A 227 -53.96 7.80 16.89
CA GLU A 227 -54.29 9.23 16.86
C GLU A 227 -53.33 10.04 15.95
N GLY A 228 -52.38 9.37 15.27
CA GLY A 228 -51.40 9.99 14.37
C GLY A 228 -50.21 10.65 15.07
N TYR A 229 -50.01 10.39 16.36
CA TYR A 229 -48.84 10.87 17.09
C TYR A 229 -47.63 9.96 16.91
N PHE A 230 -46.50 10.57 16.71
CA PHE A 230 -45.24 9.87 16.45
C PHE A 230 -44.46 9.60 17.74
N HIS A 231 -44.33 8.36 18.13
CA HIS A 231 -43.66 7.95 19.37
C HIS A 231 -42.32 7.23 19.17
N SER A 232 -41.96 6.95 17.92
CA SER A 232 -40.74 6.18 17.61
C SER A 232 -39.90 6.93 16.58
N SER A 233 -38.60 6.86 16.74
CA SER A 233 -37.65 7.36 15.76
C SER A 233 -36.44 6.47 15.64
N VAL A 234 -35.88 6.41 14.44
CA VAL A 234 -34.59 5.76 14.17
C VAL A 234 -33.62 6.85 13.73
N SER A 235 -32.47 6.92 14.35
CA SER A 235 -31.39 7.83 13.95
C SER A 235 -30.31 7.04 13.24
N ILE A 236 -29.94 7.45 12.03
CA ILE A 236 -28.88 6.86 11.23
C ILE A 236 -27.98 8.00 10.78
N GLY A 237 -26.69 7.96 11.11
CA GLY A 237 -25.77 9.03 10.78
C GLY A 237 -26.19 10.40 11.34
N GLY A 238 -26.88 10.43 12.48
CA GLY A 238 -27.39 11.68 13.09
C GLY A 238 -28.71 12.21 12.50
N ILE A 239 -29.27 11.59 11.47
CA ILE A 239 -30.54 11.96 10.86
C ILE A 239 -31.65 11.10 11.44
N GLN A 240 -32.72 11.73 11.89
CA GLN A 240 -33.92 11.05 12.41
C GLN A 240 -34.90 10.67 11.31
N TYR A 241 -35.32 9.41 11.31
CA TYR A 241 -36.33 8.85 10.42
C TYR A 241 -37.58 8.46 11.22
N LYS A 242 -38.72 8.92 10.77
CA LYS A 242 -40.03 8.75 11.46
C LYS A 242 -40.94 7.72 10.78
N SER A 243 -40.56 7.18 9.64
CA SER A 243 -41.35 6.22 8.89
C SER A 243 -40.47 5.04 8.44
N ALA A 244 -41.10 4.01 7.94
CA ALA A 244 -40.37 2.90 7.31
C ALA A 244 -39.42 3.43 6.23
N THR A 245 -38.18 2.96 6.26
CA THR A 245 -37.14 3.41 5.32
C THR A 245 -36.11 2.33 5.04
N THR A 246 -35.52 2.40 3.87
CA THR A 246 -34.35 1.58 3.51
C THR A 246 -33.22 2.50 3.08
N LEU A 247 -32.07 2.36 3.71
CA LEU A 247 -30.91 3.23 3.50
C LEU A 247 -29.66 2.41 3.21
N GLN A 248 -28.78 2.99 2.43
CA GLN A 248 -27.41 2.52 2.26
C GLN A 248 -26.52 3.31 3.22
N VAL A 249 -25.79 2.62 4.10
CA VAL A 249 -24.94 3.24 5.12
C VAL A 249 -23.52 2.67 5.04
N GLU A 250 -22.53 3.45 5.46
CA GLU A 250 -21.15 2.98 5.57
C GLU A 250 -21.03 1.92 6.69
N PRO A 251 -20.18 0.90 6.53
CA PRO A 251 -19.84 -0.01 7.62
C PRO A 251 -19.30 0.79 8.82
N GLY A 252 -19.76 0.44 10.01
CA GLY A 252 -19.43 1.18 11.23
C GLY A 252 -20.44 2.29 11.61
N THR A 253 -21.41 2.61 10.74
CA THR A 253 -22.51 3.53 11.09
C THR A 253 -23.27 3.01 12.29
N VAL A 254 -23.52 3.89 13.24
CA VAL A 254 -24.33 3.59 14.44
C VAL A 254 -25.80 3.95 14.17
N VAL A 255 -26.65 2.96 14.33
CA VAL A 255 -28.11 3.14 14.27
C VAL A 255 -28.64 3.19 15.69
N THR A 256 -29.19 4.32 16.09
CA THR A 256 -29.84 4.49 17.41
C THR A 256 -31.34 4.44 17.23
N ILE A 257 -32.01 3.52 17.93
CA ILE A 257 -33.43 3.31 17.85
C ILE A 257 -34.03 3.69 19.20
N LYS A 258 -34.98 4.58 19.16
CA LYS A 258 -35.79 4.95 20.35
C LYS A 258 -37.25 4.76 19.99
N THR A 259 -37.95 4.02 20.84
CA THR A 259 -39.37 3.74 20.59
C THR A 259 -40.19 4.10 21.82
N TYR A 260 -41.50 4.16 21.63
CA TYR A 260 -42.47 4.21 22.68
C TYR A 260 -43.35 2.97 22.63
N GLN A 261 -43.26 2.14 23.68
CA GLN A 261 -44.04 0.90 23.80
C GLN A 261 -43.88 -0.12 22.63
N HIS A 262 -42.76 -0.08 21.88
CA HIS A 262 -42.46 -1.04 20.84
C HIS A 262 -41.31 -1.95 21.27
N ALA A 263 -41.41 -3.23 20.97
CA ALA A 263 -40.26 -4.12 21.01
C ALA A 263 -39.38 -3.90 19.78
N ILE A 264 -38.07 -4.02 19.93
CA ILE A 264 -37.10 -3.85 18.85
C ILE A 264 -36.50 -5.20 18.49
N TYR A 265 -36.61 -5.58 17.23
CA TYR A 265 -35.99 -6.78 16.68
C TYR A 265 -34.90 -6.37 15.68
N LEU A 266 -33.75 -7.04 15.76
CA LEU A 266 -32.67 -6.93 14.79
C LEU A 266 -32.50 -8.28 14.10
N ASN A 267 -32.65 -8.31 12.77
CA ASN A 267 -32.58 -9.53 11.98
C ASN A 267 -33.50 -10.65 12.53
N GLY A 268 -34.70 -10.28 12.98
CA GLY A 268 -35.67 -11.19 13.58
C GLY A 268 -35.40 -11.59 15.04
N VAL A 269 -34.31 -11.13 15.64
CA VAL A 269 -33.99 -11.42 17.06
C VAL A 269 -34.41 -10.25 17.93
N LEU A 270 -35.16 -10.50 19.02
CA LEU A 270 -35.53 -9.49 20.01
C LEU A 270 -34.28 -8.94 20.70
N VAL A 271 -34.02 -7.64 20.52
CA VAL A 271 -32.87 -6.93 21.13
C VAL A 271 -33.27 -5.96 22.21
N ALA A 272 -34.51 -5.47 22.18
CA ALA A 272 -35.09 -4.70 23.27
C ALA A 272 -36.56 -5.06 23.45
N ALA A 273 -36.91 -5.43 24.68
CA ALA A 273 -38.30 -5.77 25.03
C ALA A 273 -39.19 -4.54 25.03
N GLN A 274 -40.48 -4.75 24.85
CA GLN A 274 -41.48 -3.70 24.93
C GLN A 274 -41.52 -3.11 26.33
N THR A 275 -41.04 -1.88 26.48
CA THR A 275 -41.12 -1.03 27.67
C THR A 275 -41.63 0.34 27.30
N MET A 276 -41.77 1.26 28.25
CA MET A 276 -42.29 2.59 27.94
C MET A 276 -41.38 3.37 26.99
N PHE A 277 -40.06 3.25 27.13
CA PHE A 277 -39.07 3.95 26.28
C PHE A 277 -37.84 3.08 26.00
N PRO A 278 -37.98 1.98 25.25
CA PRO A 278 -36.82 1.16 24.92
C PRO A 278 -35.91 1.93 23.96
N THR A 279 -34.59 1.80 24.21
CA THR A 279 -33.53 2.35 23.37
C THR A 279 -32.56 1.24 23.03
N TYR A 280 -32.14 1.17 21.78
CA TYR A 280 -31.15 0.21 21.32
C TYR A 280 -30.20 0.86 20.31
N GLU A 281 -28.93 0.53 20.42
CA GLU A 281 -27.90 0.99 19.48
C GLU A 281 -27.27 -0.22 18.79
N HIS A 282 -27.10 -0.10 17.47
CA HIS A 282 -26.47 -1.11 16.64
C HIS A 282 -25.42 -0.52 15.74
N THR A 283 -24.20 -1.08 15.76
CA THR A 283 -23.15 -0.74 14.80
C THR A 283 -23.29 -1.65 13.57
N VAL A 284 -23.54 -1.06 12.42
CA VAL A 284 -23.79 -1.77 11.16
C VAL A 284 -22.47 -2.31 10.61
N THR A 285 -22.32 -3.62 10.64
CA THR A 285 -21.16 -4.34 10.03
C THR A 285 -21.56 -5.18 8.81
N SER A 286 -22.86 -5.48 8.69
CA SER A 286 -23.46 -6.23 7.59
C SER A 286 -24.85 -5.68 7.30
N ASP A 287 -25.47 -6.10 6.20
CA ASP A 287 -26.87 -5.78 5.94
C ASP A 287 -27.71 -6.18 7.12
N CYS A 288 -28.60 -5.32 7.56
CA CYS A 288 -29.44 -5.58 8.72
C CYS A 288 -30.86 -5.05 8.55
N SER A 289 -31.74 -5.70 9.27
CA SER A 289 -33.15 -5.37 9.33
C SER A 289 -33.54 -5.04 10.78
N ILE A 290 -34.26 -3.94 10.96
CA ILE A 290 -34.76 -3.44 12.23
C ILE A 290 -36.29 -3.43 12.16
N ASN A 291 -36.93 -4.15 13.08
CA ASN A 291 -38.36 -4.25 13.16
C ASN A 291 -38.89 -3.71 14.51
N LEU A 292 -39.81 -2.79 14.42
CA LEU A 292 -40.48 -2.20 15.58
C LEU A 292 -41.88 -2.83 15.70
N VAL A 293 -42.10 -3.62 16.76
CA VAL A 293 -43.33 -4.35 16.97
C VAL A 293 -44.09 -3.84 18.21
N ASN A 294 -45.34 -3.46 17.99
CA ASN A 294 -46.26 -3.15 19.09
C ASN A 294 -47.10 -4.39 19.41
N SER A 295 -47.39 -4.67 20.66
CA SER A 295 -48.12 -5.85 21.12
C SER A 295 -49.59 -5.92 20.73
N GLY A 296 -50.09 -4.96 19.97
CA GLY A 296 -51.50 -4.85 19.64
C GLY A 296 -51.88 -5.04 18.17
N VAL A 297 -51.02 -4.67 17.23
CA VAL A 297 -51.38 -4.70 15.80
C VAL A 297 -50.12 -4.68 14.92
N GLU A 298 -50.10 -5.60 13.96
CA GLU A 298 -49.25 -5.70 12.78
C GLU A 298 -47.78 -6.00 12.99
N SER A 299 -47.42 -7.24 12.67
CA SER A 299 -46.02 -7.62 12.41
C SER A 299 -45.56 -6.97 11.11
N VAL A 300 -44.56 -6.13 11.17
CA VAL A 300 -43.88 -5.65 9.97
C VAL A 300 -42.69 -6.55 9.71
N THR A 301 -42.70 -7.18 8.56
CA THR A 301 -41.63 -8.10 8.16
C THR A 301 -40.55 -7.34 7.48
N ILE A 302 -39.30 -7.58 7.90
CA ILE A 302 -38.11 -6.99 7.32
C ILE A 302 -37.38 -8.06 6.52
N THR A 303 -36.96 -7.69 5.34
CA THR A 303 -36.18 -8.56 4.46
C THR A 303 -34.74 -8.06 4.40
N THR A 304 -33.79 -8.90 4.76
CA THR A 304 -32.39 -8.74 4.39
C THR A 304 -32.28 -8.88 2.88
N LEU A 305 -31.68 -7.92 2.21
CA LEU A 305 -31.35 -7.98 0.79
C LEU A 305 -30.00 -8.66 0.59
#